data_7ec05a9c103e9fbb1084f68588868dae
#
_entry.id   7ec05a9c103e9fbb1084f68588868dae
#
_cell.length_a   1.000
_cell.length_b   1.000
_cell.length_c   1.000
_cell.angle_alpha   90.00
_cell.angle_beta   90.00
_cell.angle_gamma   90.00
#
_symmetry.space_group_name_H-M   'P 1'
#
loop_
_entity.id
_entity.type
_entity.pdbx_description
1 polymer ?
#
loop_
_entity_poly.entity_id
_entity_poly.type
_entity_poly.pdbx_seq_one_letter_code
_entity_poly.pdbx_strand_id
1 'polypeptide(L)' 'MNKEELNNLLENVASGAISPKEAADSIKLESFKDLGFARLIPTGN' A
#
# COMPACT_ATOMS: atom_id res chain seq x y z
N MET A 1 2.77 6.91 0.42
CA MET A 1 1.39 7.29 0.05
C MET A 1 1.01 8.52 0.84
N ASN A 2 0.56 9.56 0.18
CA ASN A 2 0.18 10.76 0.91
C ASN A 2 -1.31 10.71 1.24
N LYS A 3 -1.75 11.73 1.94
CA LYS A 3 -3.11 11.74 2.45
C LYS A 3 -4.14 11.72 1.32
N GLU A 4 -3.84 12.41 0.27
CA GLU A 4 -4.76 12.49 -0.86
C GLU A 4 -4.91 11.15 -1.54
N GLU A 5 -3.81 10.46 -1.71
CA GLU A 5 -3.86 9.14 -2.32
C GLU A 5 -4.60 8.15 -1.44
N LEU A 6 -4.39 8.26 -0.14
CA LEU A 6 -5.09 7.40 0.79
C LEU A 6 -6.59 7.64 0.72
N ASN A 7 -6.97 8.90 0.66
CA ASN A 7 -8.37 9.25 0.54
C ASN A 7 -9.00 8.65 -0.71
N ASN A 8 -8.30 8.77 -1.83
CA ASN A 8 -8.80 8.20 -3.08
C ASN A 8 -8.94 6.68 -2.97
N LEU A 9 -7.98 6.05 -2.35
CA LEU A 9 -8.03 4.61 -2.17
C LEU A 9 -9.23 4.20 -1.35
N LEU A 10 -9.46 4.91 -0.27
CA LEU A 10 -10.60 4.59 0.60
C LEU A 10 -11.92 4.82 -0.11
N GLU A 11 -12.00 5.85 -0.92
CA GLU A 11 -13.19 6.09 -1.70
C GLU A 11 -13.44 4.97 -2.70
N ASN A 12 -12.38 4.48 -3.30
CA ASN A 12 -12.53 3.37 -4.23
C ASN A 12 -13.04 2.13 -3.54
N VAL A 13 -12.58 1.90 -2.32
CA VAL A 13 -13.08 0.77 -1.55
C VAL A 13 -14.55 0.98 -1.21
N ALA A 14 -14.91 2.17 -0.78
CA ALA A 14 -16.28 2.45 -0.37
C ALA A 14 -17.24 2.31 -1.54
N SER A 15 -16.80 2.68 -2.73
CA SER A 15 -17.67 2.60 -3.90
C SER A 15 -17.67 1.21 -4.52
N GLY A 16 -16.81 0.33 -4.07
CA GLY A 16 -16.73 -1.01 -4.62
C GLY A 16 -15.82 -1.15 -5.81
N ALA A 17 -15.09 -0.10 -6.15
CA ALA A 17 -14.17 -0.17 -7.29
C ALA A 17 -13.04 -1.16 -7.02
N ILE A 18 -12.57 -1.23 -5.79
CA ILE A 18 -11.59 -2.23 -5.42
C ILE A 18 -12.01 -2.85 -4.10
N SER A 19 -11.54 -4.05 -3.85
CA SER A 19 -11.90 -4.75 -2.63
C SER A 19 -11.01 -4.27 -1.48
N PRO A 20 -11.48 -4.42 -0.25
CA PRO A 20 -10.65 -4.05 0.90
C PRO A 20 -9.32 -4.78 0.93
N LYS A 21 -9.32 -6.01 0.44
CA LYS A 21 -8.11 -6.79 0.40
C LYS A 21 -7.10 -6.18 -0.55
N GLU A 22 -7.55 -5.76 -1.70
CA GLU A 22 -6.68 -5.12 -2.67
C GLU A 22 -6.17 -3.80 -2.15
N ALA A 23 -7.02 -3.07 -1.45
CA ALA A 23 -6.60 -1.81 -0.86
C ALA A 23 -5.50 -2.04 0.17
N ALA A 24 -5.65 -3.07 0.98
CA ALA A 24 -4.64 -3.39 1.97
C ALA A 24 -3.31 -3.73 1.30
N ASP A 25 -3.37 -4.45 0.20
CA ASP A 25 -2.16 -4.78 -0.53
C ASP A 25 -1.48 -3.53 -1.07
N SER A 26 -2.26 -2.60 -1.57
CA SER A 26 -1.70 -1.34 -2.07
C SER A 26 -0.99 -0.57 -0.95
N ILE A 27 -1.62 -0.52 0.20
CA ILE A 27 -1.02 0.18 1.33
C ILE A 27 0.28 -0.49 1.74
N LYS A 28 0.30 -1.81 1.72
CA LYS A 28 1.47 -2.55 2.10
C LYS A 28 2.63 -2.27 1.16
N LEU A 29 2.37 -2.25 -0.13
CA LEU A 29 3.41 -1.98 -1.11
C LEU A 29 3.96 -0.59 -0.95
N GLU A 30 3.11 0.38 -0.69
CA GLU A 30 3.55 1.74 -0.50
C GLU A 30 4.44 1.85 0.73
N SER A 31 4.08 1.14 1.78
CA SER A 31 4.89 1.16 2.99
C SER A 31 6.29 0.60 2.72
N PHE A 32 6.36 -0.45 1.94
CA PHE A 32 7.65 -1.02 1.57
C PHE A 32 8.49 -0.01 0.82
N LYS A 33 7.90 0.69 -0.11
CA LYS A 33 8.63 1.68 -0.89
C LYS A 33 9.16 2.78 -0.01
N ASP A 34 8.33 3.25 0.89
CA ASP A 34 8.72 4.32 1.78
C ASP A 34 9.88 3.93 2.67
N LEU A 35 9.86 2.71 3.15
CA LEU A 35 10.88 2.25 4.07
C LEU A 35 12.13 1.78 3.37
N GLY A 36 12.09 1.65 2.08
CA GLY A 36 13.25 1.23 1.33
C GLY A 36 13.68 -0.18 1.62
N PHE A 37 12.71 -1.02 1.91
CA PHE A 37 13.02 -2.37 2.23
C PHE A 37 13.59 -3.16 1.13
N ALA A 38 13.63 -2.61 0.00
CA ALA A 38 14.12 -3.36 -1.11
C ALA A 38 15.43 -4.00 -0.84
N ARG A 39 16.23 -3.40 -0.01
CA ARG A 39 17.51 -3.89 0.20
C ARG A 39 17.59 -4.79 1.30
N LEU A 40 16.66 -4.97 2.00
CA LEU A 40 16.89 -5.75 3.03
C LEU A 40 17.00 -7.09 2.81
N ILE A 41 16.98 -7.48 2.17
CA ILE A 41 17.15 -8.73 2.02
C ILE A 41 17.91 -9.47 2.42
N PRO A 42 18.38 -9.58 2.59
CA PRO A 42 19.02 -10.31 2.78
C PRO A 42 19.22 -11.01 3.66
N THR A 43 19.20 -10.76 3.74
CA THR A 43 19.49 -11.29 4.32
C THR A 43 19.57 -12.09 4.84
N GLY A 44 19.57 -12.06 4.84
CA GLY A 44 19.72 -12.78 5.19
C GLY A 44 19.92 -13.35 5.76
N ASN A 45 20.09 -13.24 5.86
CA ASN A 45 20.37 -13.85 6.32
C ASN A 45 20.52 -14.28 6.50
#